data_ee4ae49f29419ee24b2b4dec1ee5a306
#
_entry.id   ee4ae49f29419ee24b2b4dec1ee5a306
#
_cell.length_a   1.000
_cell.length_b   1.000
_cell.length_c   1.000
_cell.angle_alpha   90.00
_cell.angle_beta   90.00
_cell.angle_gamma   90.00
#
_symmetry.space_group_name_H-M   'P 1'
#
loop_
_entity.id
_entity.type
_entity.pdbx_description
1 polymer ?
#
loop_
_entity_poly.entity_id
_entity_poly.type
_entity_poly.pdbx_seq_one_letter_code
_entity_poly.pdbx_strand_id
1 'polypeptide(L)'
;MCIRDRSSLRVHDETHLLFANMASPGTIANLRRDPRIELNCVDIFSRRGYRFTGQAELFSEGDALYDALRAEVAAEHGETLPVYDAVLIEVQAASPVISPAYTFVDGVTEDLLRSAYHGKYGVAPLPAS
;
A
#
# COMPACT_ATOMS: atom_id res chain seq x y z
N MET A 1 -8.14 -1.37 -10.22
CA MET A 1 -7.79 -2.54 -9.41
C MET A 1 -7.49 -2.12 -7.99
N CYS A 2 -8.02 -2.83 -7.02
CA CYS A 2 -7.73 -2.62 -5.61
C CYS A 2 -6.63 -3.57 -5.17
N ILE A 3 -5.57 -3.06 -4.57
CA ILE A 3 -4.47 -3.88 -4.07
C ILE A 3 -4.64 -4.06 -2.57
N ARG A 4 -4.65 -5.31 -2.14
CA ARG A 4 -4.66 -5.67 -0.73
C ARG A 4 -3.24 -5.79 -0.22
N ASP A 5 -3.01 -5.24 0.96
CA ASP A 5 -1.86 -5.50 1.84
C ASP A 5 -0.54 -5.76 1.09
N ARG A 6 0.17 -4.68 0.80
CA ARG A 6 1.46 -4.72 0.13
C ARG A 6 2.54 -4.20 1.07
N SER A 7 3.22 -5.09 1.74
CA SER A 7 4.35 -4.73 2.61
C SER A 7 5.51 -4.07 1.86
N SER A 8 5.58 -4.27 0.55
CA SER A 8 6.59 -3.65 -0.30
C SER A 8 6.22 -2.27 -0.83
N LEU A 9 4.98 -1.80 -0.57
CA LEU A 9 4.55 -0.48 -1.03
C LEU A 9 5.34 0.62 -0.33
N ARG A 10 5.91 1.52 -1.12
CA ARG A 10 6.72 2.64 -0.65
C ARG A 10 6.56 3.87 -1.52
N VAL A 11 6.91 5.02 -0.97
CA VAL A 11 6.98 6.26 -1.73
C VAL A 11 8.30 6.27 -2.50
N HIS A 12 8.22 6.44 -3.82
CA HIS A 12 9.40 6.53 -4.68
C HIS A 12 9.89 7.98 -4.81
N ASP A 13 8.97 8.88 -5.10
CA ASP A 13 9.20 10.32 -5.15
C ASP A 13 7.91 11.09 -4.85
N GLU A 14 7.90 12.41 -5.10
CA GLU A 14 6.75 13.28 -4.79
C GLU A 14 5.46 12.90 -5.53
N THR A 15 5.56 12.17 -6.64
CA THR A 15 4.42 11.84 -7.51
C THR A 15 4.25 10.34 -7.78
N HIS A 16 5.17 9.51 -7.28
CA HIS A 16 5.18 8.08 -7.58
C HIS A 16 5.21 7.21 -6.34
N LEU A 17 4.43 6.14 -6.41
CA LEU A 17 4.49 5.01 -5.48
C LEU A 17 5.13 3.81 -6.18
N LEU A 18 5.73 2.93 -5.40
CA LEU A 18 6.44 1.75 -5.91
C LEU A 18 6.11 0.53 -5.05
N PHE A 19 5.85 -0.61 -5.68
CA PHE A 19 5.77 -1.87 -4.96
C PHE A 19 6.35 -3.03 -5.79
N ALA A 20 6.72 -4.11 -5.09
CA ALA A 20 7.24 -5.32 -5.72
C ALA A 20 6.12 -6.33 -5.95
N ASN A 21 6.09 -6.93 -7.14
CA ASN A 21 5.27 -8.11 -7.40
C ASN A 21 6.02 -9.36 -6.92
N MET A 22 5.55 -9.95 -5.85
CA MET A 22 6.10 -11.18 -5.28
C MET A 22 5.20 -12.39 -5.54
N ALA A 23 3.88 -12.20 -5.57
CA ALA A 23 2.92 -13.28 -5.76
C ALA A 23 1.57 -12.76 -6.26
N SER A 24 1.57 -11.93 -7.28
CA SER A 24 0.34 -11.30 -7.78
C SER A 24 0.22 -11.37 -9.30
N PRO A 25 0.23 -12.57 -9.89
CA PRO A 25 0.19 -12.71 -11.35
C PRO A 25 -1.07 -12.09 -11.98
N GLY A 26 -2.21 -12.16 -11.29
CA GLY A 26 -3.45 -11.53 -11.75
C GLY A 26 -3.36 -10.01 -11.82
N THR A 27 -2.72 -9.38 -10.84
CA THR A 27 -2.48 -7.93 -10.85
C THR A 27 -1.64 -7.53 -12.05
N ILE A 28 -0.54 -8.24 -12.30
CA ILE A 28 0.36 -7.95 -13.41
C ILE A 28 -0.33 -8.17 -14.76
N ALA A 29 -1.06 -9.27 -14.92
CA ALA A 29 -1.82 -9.52 -16.15
C ALA A 29 -2.85 -8.43 -16.44
N ASN A 30 -3.54 -7.95 -15.42
CA ASN A 30 -4.50 -6.86 -15.55
C ASN A 30 -3.81 -5.54 -15.92
N LEU A 31 -2.67 -5.20 -15.29
CA LEU A 31 -1.93 -3.98 -15.57
C LEU A 31 -1.30 -3.97 -16.99
N ARG A 32 -0.94 -5.12 -17.51
CA ARG A 32 -0.48 -5.23 -18.90
C ARG A 32 -1.58 -4.92 -19.93
N ARG A 33 -2.83 -5.22 -19.57
CA ARG A 33 -4.00 -4.90 -20.43
C ARG A 33 -4.48 -3.48 -20.26
N ASP A 34 -4.45 -2.98 -19.01
CA ASP A 34 -4.91 -1.65 -18.63
C ASP A 34 -4.02 -1.11 -17.50
N PRO A 35 -3.20 -0.08 -17.74
CA PRO A 35 -2.27 0.43 -16.75
C PRO A 35 -2.94 1.24 -15.62
N ARG A 36 -4.22 1.48 -15.70
CA ARG A 36 -4.94 2.22 -14.64
C ARG A 36 -4.98 1.40 -13.36
N ILE A 37 -4.66 2.04 -12.26
CA ILE A 37 -4.59 1.41 -10.95
C ILE A 37 -5.22 2.29 -9.87
N GLU A 38 -5.84 1.65 -8.90
CA GLU A 38 -6.34 2.27 -7.68
C GLU A 38 -5.75 1.56 -6.48
N LEU A 39 -5.23 2.33 -5.53
CA LEU A 39 -4.67 1.85 -4.28
C LEU A 39 -5.41 2.46 -3.11
N ASN A 40 -5.77 1.63 -2.15
CA ASN A 40 -6.30 2.07 -0.88
C ASN A 40 -5.28 1.76 0.22
N CYS A 41 -4.82 2.80 0.92
CA CYS A 41 -3.93 2.70 2.05
C CYS A 41 -4.70 3.14 3.29
N VAL A 42 -5.03 2.21 4.16
CA VAL A 42 -5.87 2.49 5.34
C VAL A 42 -5.18 1.98 6.60
N ASP A 43 -5.11 2.84 7.61
CA ASP A 43 -4.77 2.42 8.97
C ASP A 43 -5.99 1.68 9.55
N ILE A 44 -5.82 0.41 9.85
CA ILE A 44 -6.91 -0.46 10.33
C ILE A 44 -7.40 -0.07 11.73
N PHE A 45 -6.63 0.66 12.51
CA PHE A 45 -6.99 1.09 13.87
C PHE A 45 -7.72 2.43 13.87
N SER A 46 -7.18 3.44 13.19
CA SER A 46 -7.83 4.75 13.07
C SER A 46 -8.95 4.75 12.04
N ARG A 47 -8.96 3.78 11.14
CA ARG A 47 -9.92 3.65 10.04
C ARG A 47 -9.92 4.86 9.10
N ARG A 48 -8.73 5.44 8.92
CA ARG A 48 -8.47 6.55 8.01
C ARG A 48 -7.32 6.21 7.08
N GLY A 49 -7.34 6.79 5.91
CA GLY A 49 -6.29 6.61 4.93
C GLY A 49 -6.52 7.41 3.67
N TYR A 50 -5.93 6.93 2.59
CA TYR A 50 -6.04 7.57 1.29
C TYR A 50 -6.29 6.56 0.19
N ARG A 51 -7.06 6.99 -0.80
CA ARG A 51 -7.22 6.30 -2.08
C ARG A 51 -6.38 7.05 -3.11
N PHE A 52 -5.49 6.33 -3.77
CA PHE A 52 -4.69 6.86 -4.87
C PHE A 52 -5.17 6.25 -6.17
N THR A 53 -5.32 7.08 -7.19
CA THR A 53 -5.58 6.63 -8.55
C THR A 53 -4.44 7.09 -9.45
N GLY A 54 -4.06 6.27 -10.41
CA GLY A 54 -2.96 6.60 -11.29
C GLY A 54 -2.74 5.57 -12.37
N GLN A 55 -1.55 5.62 -12.96
CA GLN A 55 -1.12 4.68 -13.97
C GLN A 55 0.14 3.94 -13.54
N ALA A 56 0.17 2.66 -13.80
CA ALA A 56 1.26 1.78 -13.45
C ALA A 56 2.16 1.52 -14.66
N GLU A 57 3.46 1.46 -14.40
CA GLU A 57 4.48 1.01 -15.34
C GLU A 57 5.23 -0.17 -14.73
N LEU A 58 5.43 -1.21 -15.53
CA LEU A 58 6.09 -2.43 -15.09
C LEU A 58 7.56 -2.43 -15.48
N PHE A 59 8.42 -2.77 -14.54
CA PHE A 59 9.86 -2.95 -14.75
C PHE A 59 10.25 -4.36 -14.37
N SER A 60 11.15 -4.94 -15.12
CA SER A 60 11.61 -6.31 -14.94
C SER A 60 13.12 -6.40 -14.79
N GLU A 61 13.63 -7.61 -14.62
CA GLU A 61 15.07 -7.88 -14.49
C GLU A 61 15.88 -7.20 -15.61
N GLY A 62 16.92 -6.48 -15.21
CA GLY A 62 17.75 -5.66 -16.10
C GLY A 62 17.42 -4.17 -16.05
N ASP A 63 16.24 -3.78 -15.58
CA ASP A 63 15.90 -2.37 -15.37
C ASP A 63 16.48 -1.90 -14.04
N ALA A 64 17.07 -0.71 -14.01
CA ALA A 64 17.71 -0.16 -12.81
C ALA A 64 16.73 -0.04 -11.62
N LEU A 65 15.48 0.34 -11.89
CA LEU A 65 14.45 0.46 -10.85
C LEU A 65 14.12 -0.90 -10.24
N TYR A 66 13.96 -1.92 -11.06
CA TYR A 66 13.74 -3.29 -10.61
C TYR A 66 14.90 -3.79 -9.74
N ASP A 67 16.14 -3.61 -10.21
CA ASP A 67 17.31 -4.09 -9.51
C ASP A 67 17.47 -3.43 -8.14
N ALA A 68 17.23 -2.12 -8.06
CA ALA A 68 17.24 -1.37 -6.80
C ALA A 68 16.16 -1.85 -5.83
N LEU A 69 14.93 -2.04 -6.30
CA LEU A 69 13.82 -2.53 -5.48
C LEU A 69 14.07 -3.95 -4.96
N ARG A 70 14.58 -4.82 -5.82
CA ARG A 70 14.93 -6.19 -5.44
C ARG A 70 15.98 -6.21 -4.33
N ALA A 71 17.00 -5.37 -4.43
CA ALA A 71 18.03 -5.25 -3.41
C ALA A 71 17.45 -4.75 -2.07
N GLU A 72 16.55 -3.78 -2.09
CA GLU A 72 15.89 -3.29 -0.89
C GLU A 72 15.00 -4.36 -0.23
N VAL A 73 14.22 -5.09 -1.02
CA VAL A 73 13.38 -6.19 -0.52
C VAL A 73 14.25 -7.30 0.08
N ALA A 74 15.37 -7.65 -0.56
CA ALA A 74 16.29 -8.64 -0.02
C ALA A 74 16.92 -8.20 1.30
N ALA A 75 17.23 -6.91 1.45
CA ALA A 75 17.75 -6.37 2.70
C ALA A 75 16.71 -6.37 3.84
N GLU A 76 15.43 -6.15 3.52
CA GLU A 76 14.35 -6.11 4.50
C GLU A 76 13.83 -7.49 4.89
N HIS A 77 13.73 -8.42 3.94
CA HIS A 77 13.02 -9.70 4.09
C HIS A 77 13.87 -10.94 3.79
N GLY A 78 15.14 -10.77 3.41
CA GLY A 78 16.02 -11.85 2.98
C GLY A 78 15.91 -12.16 1.48
N GLU A 79 16.90 -12.90 0.97
CA GLU A 79 17.04 -13.19 -0.47
C GLU A 79 16.10 -14.28 -0.98
N THR A 80 15.36 -14.94 -0.07
CA THR A 80 14.47 -16.04 -0.42
C THR A 80 13.13 -15.58 -1.01
N LEU A 81 12.75 -14.32 -0.83
CA LEU A 81 11.52 -13.79 -1.40
C LEU A 81 11.71 -13.44 -2.86
N PRO A 82 10.91 -14.02 -3.77
CA PRO A 82 11.00 -13.70 -5.18
C PRO A 82 10.41 -12.31 -5.45
N VAL A 83 11.08 -11.56 -6.32
CA VAL A 83 10.55 -10.31 -6.90
C VAL A 83 10.53 -10.51 -8.40
N TYR A 84 9.33 -10.56 -8.98
CA TYR A 84 9.16 -10.79 -10.42
C TYR A 84 9.15 -9.51 -11.23
N ASP A 85 8.51 -8.48 -10.68
CA ASP A 85 8.38 -7.17 -11.32
C ASP A 85 8.43 -6.06 -10.28
N ALA A 86 8.86 -4.88 -10.71
CA ALA A 86 8.66 -3.64 -9.98
C ALA A 86 7.49 -2.87 -10.62
N VAL A 87 6.55 -2.41 -9.83
CA VAL A 87 5.40 -1.65 -10.29
C VAL A 87 5.54 -0.21 -9.81
N LEU A 88 5.78 0.70 -10.74
CA LEU A 88 5.85 2.14 -10.49
C LEU A 88 4.51 2.78 -10.83
N ILE A 89 3.96 3.54 -9.92
CA ILE A 89 2.64 4.17 -10.07
C ILE A 89 2.82 5.67 -10.08
N GLU A 90 2.49 6.29 -11.19
CA GLU A 90 2.31 7.74 -11.25
C GLU A 90 0.95 8.09 -10.66
N VAL A 91 0.96 8.78 -9.53
CA VAL A 91 -0.26 9.19 -8.84
C VAL A 91 -0.88 10.39 -9.55
N GLN A 92 -2.08 10.22 -10.05
CA GLN A 92 -2.84 11.26 -10.75
C GLN A 92 -3.86 11.94 -9.85
N ALA A 93 -4.39 11.22 -8.87
CA ALA A 93 -5.34 11.76 -7.89
C ALA A 93 -5.21 11.04 -6.55
N ALA A 94 -5.49 11.76 -5.48
CA ALA A 94 -5.54 11.22 -4.13
C ALA A 94 -6.78 11.78 -3.43
N SER A 95 -7.48 10.91 -2.70
CA SER A 95 -8.64 11.30 -1.90
C SER A 95 -8.62 10.62 -0.54
N PRO A 96 -9.09 11.29 0.52
CA PRO A 96 -9.15 10.66 1.83
C PRO A 96 -10.20 9.54 1.87
N VAL A 97 -9.88 8.49 2.63
CA VAL A 97 -10.80 7.39 2.96
C VAL A 97 -10.95 7.39 4.47
N ILE A 98 -12.17 7.57 4.95
CA ILE A 98 -12.47 7.58 6.37
C ILE A 98 -13.64 6.65 6.68
N SER A 99 -13.64 6.09 7.89
CA SER A 99 -14.79 5.30 8.36
C SER A 99 -16.03 6.17 8.43
N PRO A 100 -17.20 5.66 8.03
CA PRO A 100 -18.48 6.36 8.24
C PRO A 100 -18.73 6.77 9.69
N ALA A 101 -18.11 6.12 10.65
CA ALA A 101 -18.22 6.46 12.06
C ALA A 101 -17.82 7.90 12.36
N TYR A 102 -16.85 8.46 11.64
CA TYR A 102 -16.46 9.88 11.80
C TYR A 102 -17.56 10.86 11.38
N THR A 103 -18.40 10.45 10.47
CA THR A 103 -19.47 11.30 9.92
C THR A 103 -20.79 11.10 10.65
N PHE A 104 -21.14 9.85 10.98
CA PHE A 104 -22.49 9.47 11.42
C PHE A 104 -22.61 9.17 12.91
N VAL A 105 -21.49 9.05 13.63
CA VAL A 105 -21.52 8.78 15.08
C VAL A 105 -20.91 9.97 15.82
N ASP A 106 -21.73 10.60 16.68
CA ASP A 106 -21.29 11.73 17.47
C ASP A 106 -20.19 11.34 18.47
N GLY A 107 -19.21 12.22 18.62
CA GLY A 107 -18.14 12.07 19.59
C GLY A 107 -17.06 11.07 19.20
N VAL A 108 -17.09 10.52 17.97
CA VAL A 108 -16.03 9.63 17.48
C VAL A 108 -14.77 10.41 17.16
N THR A 109 -13.67 9.99 17.75
CA THR A 109 -12.32 10.50 17.49
C THR A 109 -11.41 9.39 16.99
N GLU A 110 -10.26 9.76 16.42
CA GLU A 110 -9.26 8.80 15.99
C GLU A 110 -8.80 7.91 17.16
N ASP A 111 -8.54 8.50 18.34
CA ASP A 111 -8.11 7.76 19.53
C ASP A 111 -9.18 6.76 19.99
N LEU A 112 -10.45 7.16 19.95
CA LEU A 112 -11.55 6.27 20.31
C LEU A 112 -11.64 5.06 19.38
N LEU A 113 -11.56 5.25 18.08
CA LEU A 113 -11.57 4.16 17.11
C LEU A 113 -10.32 3.29 17.24
N ARG A 114 -9.15 3.89 17.41
CA ARG A 114 -7.91 3.16 17.59
C ARG A 114 -7.98 2.24 18.81
N SER A 115 -8.47 2.73 19.94
CA SER A 115 -8.67 1.93 21.15
C SER A 115 -9.67 0.80 20.93
N ALA A 116 -10.80 1.09 20.27
CA ALA A 116 -11.83 0.08 19.99
C ALA A 116 -11.29 -1.05 19.11
N TYR A 117 -10.52 -0.74 18.07
CA TYR A 117 -9.96 -1.75 17.18
C TYR A 117 -8.77 -2.49 17.77
N HIS A 118 -7.95 -1.86 18.65
CA HIS A 118 -6.98 -2.58 19.44
C HIS A 118 -7.67 -3.68 20.28
N GLY A 119 -8.77 -3.33 20.94
CA GLY A 119 -9.56 -4.32 21.68
C GLY A 119 -10.15 -5.40 20.79
N LYS A 120 -10.72 -5.02 19.65
CA LYS A 120 -11.32 -5.95 18.70
C LYS A 120 -10.32 -6.97 18.15
N TYR A 121 -9.10 -6.54 17.84
CA TYR A 121 -8.06 -7.42 17.30
C TYR A 121 -7.19 -8.07 18.36
N GLY A 122 -7.40 -7.76 19.64
CA GLY A 122 -6.64 -8.33 20.75
C GLY A 122 -5.17 -7.92 20.77
N VAL A 123 -4.85 -6.72 20.30
CA VAL A 123 -3.49 -6.17 20.27
C VAL A 123 -3.38 -4.95 21.16
N ALA A 124 -2.21 -4.75 21.77
CA ALA A 124 -1.91 -3.57 22.56
C ALA A 124 -1.22 -2.51 21.68
N PRO A 125 -1.46 -1.21 21.95
CA PRO A 125 -0.70 -0.16 21.31
C PRO A 125 0.78 -0.26 21.67
N LEU A 126 1.64 0.12 20.73
CA LEU A 126 3.07 0.22 21.02
C LEU A 126 3.30 1.33 22.06
N PRO A 127 4.25 1.15 23.00
CA PRO A 127 4.61 2.22 23.90
C PRO A 127 5.12 3.43 23.12
N ALA A 128 4.76 4.62 23.59
CA ALA A 128 5.26 5.87 23.03
C ALA A 128 6.78 5.92 23.16
N SER A 129 7.46 6.14 22.04
CA SER A 129 8.92 6.30 22.00
C SER A 129 9.33 7.73 22.19
#